data_2aadf8f2de5c1a7bd250e10d50c55559
#
_entry.id   2aadf8f2de5c1a7bd250e10d50c55559
#
_cell.length_a   1.000
_cell.length_b   1.000
_cell.length_c   1.000
_cell.angle_alpha   90.00
_cell.angle_beta   90.00
_cell.angle_gamma   90.00
#
_symmetry.space_group_name_H-M   'P 1'
#
loop_
_entity.id
_entity.type
_entity.pdbx_description
1 polymer ?
#
loop_
_entity_poly.entity_id
_entity_poly.type
_entity_poly.pdbx_seq_one_letter_code
_entity_poly.pdbx_strand_id
1 'polypeptide(L)'
;MTRASKYIALLVVVVAACGPKGDQPTDSTAAAAAAAATADRSLYDRLGGTTAITSVVDGFVANVAADARINKFFGRVANDTAAMRDFKQKLVDQVCQGSGGPCTYTGKDMKTAHQAMGLTNADFDALVEDLVKALDAAGVQQKEKDDLLAVLGPMRTDIVTK
;
A
#
# COMPACT_ATOMS: atom_id res chain seq x y z
N MET A 1 5.07 47.67 51.94
CA MET A 1 3.63 48.08 52.03
C MET A 1 2.83 46.86 51.56
N THR A 2 2.54 45.97 52.47
CA THR A 2 1.30 45.74 53.24
C THR A 2 0.04 45.60 52.36
N ARG A 3 -0.54 44.45 52.25
CA ARG A 3 -1.76 43.91 52.89
C ARG A 3 -2.25 42.71 52.08
N ALA A 4 -2.29 41.54 52.61
CA ALA A 4 -3.31 40.92 53.48
C ALA A 4 -4.43 40.29 52.66
N SER A 5 -4.40 38.99 52.61
CA SER A 5 -5.33 38.02 53.24
C SER A 5 -6.83 38.18 52.93
N LYS A 6 -7.43 37.12 52.34
CA LYS A 6 -8.70 36.57 52.91
C LYS A 6 -8.92 35.15 52.33
N TYR A 7 -8.90 34.18 53.26
CA TYR A 7 -9.39 32.82 53.08
C TYR A 7 -10.92 32.82 53.00
N ILE A 8 -11.47 32.12 52.02
CA ILE A 8 -12.87 31.70 52.08
C ILE A 8 -12.86 30.19 51.91
N ALA A 9 -13.12 29.51 53.02
CA ALA A 9 -13.43 28.10 53.04
C ALA A 9 -14.83 27.90 52.47
N LEU A 10 -14.99 27.05 51.48
CA LEU A 10 -16.30 26.60 51.04
C LEU A 10 -16.37 25.08 51.05
N LEU A 11 -17.35 24.61 51.79
CA LEU A 11 -17.71 23.24 52.10
C LEU A 11 -17.73 22.33 50.85
N VAL A 12 -17.09 21.18 51.02
CA VAL A 12 -17.23 20.03 50.12
C VAL A 12 -18.50 19.27 50.49
N VAL A 13 -19.51 19.33 49.64
CA VAL A 13 -20.65 18.42 49.72
C VAL A 13 -20.32 17.23 48.80
N VAL A 14 -19.98 16.10 49.38
CA VAL A 14 -19.86 14.82 48.71
C VAL A 14 -21.26 14.28 48.46
N VAL A 15 -21.73 14.39 47.22
CA VAL A 15 -22.92 13.66 46.76
C VAL A 15 -22.43 12.38 46.10
N ALA A 16 -22.53 11.26 46.77
CA ALA A 16 -22.36 9.94 46.18
C ALA A 16 -23.56 9.65 45.27
N ALA A 17 -23.41 9.85 43.97
CA ALA A 17 -24.33 9.36 42.97
C ALA A 17 -23.81 8.02 42.45
N CYS A 18 -24.42 6.92 42.92
CA CYS A 18 -24.38 5.64 42.21
C CYS A 18 -25.11 5.80 40.88
N GLY A 19 -24.37 6.04 39.77
CA GLY A 19 -24.89 5.91 38.40
C GLY A 19 -24.71 4.48 37.92
N PRO A 20 -25.61 3.94 37.07
CA PRO A 20 -25.48 2.60 36.54
C PRO A 20 -24.23 2.51 35.63
N LYS A 21 -23.47 1.41 35.78
CA LYS A 21 -22.43 1.01 34.88
C LYS A 21 -23.00 0.95 33.46
N GLY A 22 -22.77 2.00 32.67
CA GLY A 22 -22.92 1.91 31.22
C GLY A 22 -21.80 1.04 30.68
N ASP A 23 -22.19 -0.06 30.06
CA ASP A 23 -21.26 -0.88 29.24
C ASP A 23 -20.67 0.02 28.17
N GLN A 24 -19.42 0.42 28.38
CA GLN A 24 -18.61 1.06 27.37
C GLN A 24 -18.31 -0.03 26.33
N PRO A 25 -18.69 0.14 25.06
CA PRO A 25 -18.37 -0.86 24.05
C PRO A 25 -16.86 -1.03 24.03
N THR A 26 -16.42 -2.25 24.32
CA THR A 26 -15.00 -2.61 24.35
C THR A 26 -14.38 -2.33 22.99
N ASP A 27 -13.15 -1.81 22.96
CA ASP A 27 -12.34 -1.50 21.76
C ASP A 27 -12.36 -2.62 20.69
N SER A 28 -12.58 -3.86 21.12
CA SER A 28 -12.70 -5.03 20.25
C SER A 28 -13.86 -4.97 19.26
N THR A 29 -15.00 -4.33 19.63
CA THR A 29 -16.17 -4.24 18.75
C THR A 29 -16.00 -3.17 17.69
N ALA A 30 -15.34 -2.06 18.01
CA ALA A 30 -15.01 -1.00 17.07
C ALA A 30 -13.95 -1.46 16.06
N ALA A 31 -12.93 -2.19 16.52
CA ALA A 31 -11.91 -2.77 15.65
C ALA A 31 -12.49 -3.85 14.72
N ALA A 32 -13.40 -4.71 15.20
CA ALA A 32 -14.08 -5.70 14.38
C ALA A 32 -15.01 -5.06 13.34
N ALA A 33 -15.73 -3.99 13.70
CA ALA A 33 -16.59 -3.25 12.77
C ALA A 33 -15.76 -2.51 11.69
N ALA A 34 -14.61 -1.93 12.05
CA ALA A 34 -13.69 -1.30 11.11
C ALA A 34 -13.05 -2.33 10.17
N ALA A 35 -12.68 -3.51 10.66
CA ALA A 35 -12.17 -4.62 9.86
C ALA A 35 -13.23 -5.16 8.87
N ALA A 36 -14.49 -5.29 9.30
CA ALA A 36 -15.61 -5.69 8.45
C ALA A 36 -15.89 -4.64 7.36
N ALA A 37 -15.87 -3.37 7.69
CA ALA A 37 -16.07 -2.28 6.72
C ALA A 37 -14.93 -2.18 5.67
N THR A 38 -13.74 -2.68 5.98
CA THR A 38 -12.63 -2.77 5.02
C THR A 38 -12.72 -4.01 4.13
N ALA A 39 -13.35 -5.08 4.60
CA ALA A 39 -13.50 -6.33 3.85
C ALA A 39 -14.42 -6.19 2.62
N ASP A 40 -15.39 -5.27 2.65
CA ASP A 40 -16.33 -5.02 1.55
C ASP A 40 -15.76 -4.10 0.45
N ARG A 41 -14.60 -3.46 0.68
CA ARG A 41 -13.98 -2.59 -0.33
C ARG A 41 -13.02 -3.38 -1.22
N SER A 42 -12.95 -2.98 -2.50
CA SER A 42 -11.95 -3.52 -3.43
C SER A 42 -10.53 -3.36 -2.89
N LEU A 43 -9.60 -4.21 -3.31
CA LEU A 43 -8.18 -4.00 -2.99
C LEU A 43 -7.69 -2.64 -3.50
N TYR A 44 -8.16 -2.19 -4.66
CA TYR A 44 -7.88 -0.87 -5.21
C TYR A 44 -8.24 0.26 -4.22
N ASP A 45 -9.44 0.22 -3.62
CA ASP A 45 -9.87 1.22 -2.65
C ASP A 45 -9.05 1.15 -1.35
N ARG A 46 -8.70 -0.05 -0.92
CA ARG A 46 -7.87 -0.29 0.27
C ARG A 46 -6.42 0.17 0.09
N LEU A 47 -5.90 0.09 -1.15
CA LEU A 47 -4.59 0.63 -1.54
C LEU A 47 -4.58 2.17 -1.63
N GLY A 48 -5.76 2.83 -1.60
CA GLY A 48 -5.87 4.29 -1.69
C GLY A 48 -6.09 4.83 -3.11
N GLY A 49 -6.53 3.97 -4.02
CA GLY A 49 -6.88 4.35 -5.39
C GLY A 49 -5.67 4.70 -6.28
N THR A 50 -5.95 5.27 -7.45
CA THR A 50 -4.91 5.55 -8.47
C THR A 50 -3.78 6.43 -7.95
N THR A 51 -4.06 7.44 -7.12
CA THR A 51 -3.04 8.35 -6.60
C THR A 51 -2.01 7.61 -5.74
N ALA A 52 -2.46 6.77 -4.82
CA ALA A 52 -1.57 5.99 -3.97
C ALA A 52 -0.80 4.93 -4.78
N ILE A 53 -1.48 4.24 -5.71
CA ILE A 53 -0.84 3.28 -6.63
C ILE A 53 0.25 3.96 -7.45
N THR A 54 0.02 5.18 -7.96
CA THR A 54 1.04 5.96 -8.69
C THR A 54 2.27 6.22 -7.82
N SER A 55 2.08 6.62 -6.56
CA SER A 55 3.19 6.87 -5.64
C SER A 55 3.99 5.58 -5.35
N VAL A 56 3.31 4.44 -5.19
CA VAL A 56 3.96 3.13 -5.03
C VAL A 56 4.76 2.77 -6.28
N VAL A 57 4.19 2.95 -7.47
CA VAL A 57 4.87 2.68 -8.76
C VAL A 57 6.10 3.56 -8.93
N ASP A 58 6.03 4.84 -8.54
CA ASP A 58 7.19 5.74 -8.59
C ASP A 58 8.34 5.25 -7.68
N GLY A 59 8.01 4.87 -6.45
CA GLY A 59 8.97 4.30 -5.50
C GLY A 59 9.54 2.96 -5.98
N PHE A 60 8.68 2.09 -6.51
CA PHE A 60 9.07 0.81 -7.08
C PHE A 60 10.06 0.96 -8.24
N VAL A 61 9.77 1.83 -9.21
CA VAL A 61 10.66 2.09 -10.35
C VAL A 61 12.00 2.67 -9.88
N ALA A 62 12.00 3.52 -8.84
CA ALA A 62 13.24 4.03 -8.25
C ALA A 62 14.08 2.91 -7.59
N ASN A 63 13.45 1.98 -6.86
CA ASN A 63 14.12 0.82 -6.27
C ASN A 63 14.73 -0.08 -7.34
N VAL A 64 13.96 -0.43 -8.38
CA VAL A 64 14.43 -1.24 -9.51
C VAL A 64 15.62 -0.59 -10.24
N ALA A 65 15.59 0.73 -10.44
CA ALA A 65 16.69 1.45 -11.07
C ALA A 65 17.98 1.40 -10.24
N ALA A 66 17.86 1.31 -8.92
CA ALA A 66 18.98 1.21 -7.98
C ALA A 66 19.46 -0.24 -7.75
N ASP A 67 18.64 -1.25 -8.07
CA ASP A 67 19.00 -2.66 -7.86
C ASP A 67 19.85 -3.22 -9.00
N ALA A 68 21.13 -3.41 -8.74
CA ALA A 68 22.10 -3.95 -9.70
C ALA A 68 21.77 -5.37 -10.21
N ARG A 69 20.93 -6.12 -9.50
CA ARG A 69 20.50 -7.47 -9.91
C ARG A 69 19.63 -7.41 -11.17
N ILE A 70 18.74 -6.42 -11.26
CA ILE A 70 17.66 -6.38 -12.25
C ILE A 70 17.59 -5.10 -13.09
N ASN A 71 18.29 -4.01 -12.75
CA ASN A 71 18.23 -2.74 -13.47
C ASN A 71 18.60 -2.86 -14.96
N LYS A 72 19.45 -3.82 -15.32
CA LYS A 72 19.85 -4.11 -16.71
C LYS A 72 18.67 -4.38 -17.65
N PHE A 73 17.57 -4.90 -17.14
CA PHE A 73 16.37 -5.20 -17.94
C PHE A 73 15.56 -3.95 -18.29
N PHE A 74 15.79 -2.85 -17.59
CA PHE A 74 15.06 -1.59 -17.74
C PHE A 74 15.82 -0.53 -18.57
N GLY A 75 17.01 -0.84 -19.07
CA GLY A 75 17.86 0.10 -19.79
C GLY A 75 17.20 0.81 -20.97
N ARG A 76 16.23 0.16 -21.64
CA ARG A 76 15.49 0.77 -22.76
C ARG A 76 14.58 1.90 -22.30
N VAL A 77 13.95 1.77 -21.14
CA VAL A 77 13.02 2.79 -20.59
C VAL A 77 13.76 3.81 -19.74
N ALA A 78 14.87 3.43 -19.10
CA ALA A 78 15.63 4.28 -18.21
C ALA A 78 16.23 5.52 -18.92
N ASN A 79 16.54 5.41 -20.20
CA ASN A 79 17.20 6.46 -20.99
C ASN A 79 16.22 7.29 -21.85
N ASP A 80 14.92 7.03 -21.75
CA ASP A 80 13.89 7.73 -22.52
C ASP A 80 12.75 8.16 -21.59
N THR A 81 12.60 9.47 -21.39
CA THR A 81 11.61 10.04 -20.48
C THR A 81 10.17 9.71 -20.91
N ALA A 82 9.88 9.66 -22.21
CA ALA A 82 8.56 9.34 -22.71
C ALA A 82 8.25 7.85 -22.51
N ALA A 83 9.21 6.98 -22.82
CA ALA A 83 9.10 5.54 -22.58
C ALA A 83 8.97 5.22 -21.08
N MET A 84 9.70 5.91 -20.21
CA MET A 84 9.59 5.75 -18.76
C MET A 84 8.21 6.13 -18.25
N ARG A 85 7.65 7.24 -18.72
CA ARG A 85 6.30 7.67 -18.35
C ARG A 85 5.24 6.66 -18.80
N ASP A 86 5.33 6.19 -20.05
CA ASP A 86 4.41 5.17 -20.60
C ASP A 86 4.52 3.84 -19.83
N PHE A 87 5.74 3.44 -19.48
CA PHE A 87 6.00 2.26 -18.67
C PHE A 87 5.35 2.36 -17.28
N LYS A 88 5.56 3.48 -16.57
CA LYS A 88 4.94 3.73 -15.27
C LYS A 88 3.42 3.72 -15.35
N GLN A 89 2.84 4.34 -16.38
CA GLN A 89 1.40 4.34 -16.59
C GLN A 89 0.85 2.93 -16.76
N LYS A 90 1.52 2.08 -17.55
CA LYS A 90 1.13 0.67 -17.71
C LYS A 90 1.19 -0.10 -16.41
N LEU A 91 2.19 0.14 -15.56
CA LEU A 91 2.25 -0.47 -14.22
C LEU A 91 1.09 -0.01 -13.34
N VAL A 92 0.76 1.28 -13.34
CA VAL A 92 -0.39 1.84 -12.62
C VAL A 92 -1.68 1.19 -13.10
N ASP A 93 -1.90 1.11 -14.40
CA ASP A 93 -3.10 0.53 -15.00
C ASP A 93 -3.23 -0.95 -14.66
N GLN A 94 -2.13 -1.69 -14.71
CA GLN A 94 -2.09 -3.11 -14.36
C GLN A 94 -2.45 -3.37 -12.90
N VAL A 95 -1.83 -2.63 -11.98
CA VAL A 95 -2.14 -2.75 -10.54
C VAL A 95 -3.57 -2.30 -10.26
N CYS A 96 -4.01 -1.19 -10.84
CA CYS A 96 -5.37 -0.67 -10.70
C CYS A 96 -6.41 -1.71 -11.18
N GLN A 97 -6.26 -2.22 -12.39
CA GLN A 97 -7.18 -3.24 -12.92
C GLN A 97 -7.13 -4.53 -12.10
N GLY A 98 -5.93 -5.03 -11.78
CA GLY A 98 -5.76 -6.27 -11.04
C GLY A 98 -6.28 -6.21 -9.59
N SER A 99 -6.34 -5.02 -9.00
CA SER A 99 -6.89 -4.79 -7.66
C SER A 99 -8.39 -4.45 -7.63
N GLY A 100 -9.06 -4.49 -8.78
CA GLY A 100 -10.50 -4.22 -8.90
C GLY A 100 -10.84 -2.74 -9.04
N GLY A 101 -9.90 -1.93 -9.53
CA GLY A 101 -10.10 -0.52 -9.88
C GLY A 101 -10.68 -0.33 -11.29
N PRO A 102 -11.00 0.93 -11.66
CA PRO A 102 -11.69 1.25 -12.91
C PRO A 102 -10.78 1.34 -14.13
N CYS A 103 -9.47 1.12 -13.98
CA CYS A 103 -8.50 1.24 -15.07
C CYS A 103 -8.59 0.05 -16.04
N THR A 104 -8.08 0.25 -17.25
CA THR A 104 -7.92 -0.82 -18.23
C THR A 104 -6.46 -0.91 -18.63
N TYR A 105 -5.83 -2.05 -18.38
CA TYR A 105 -4.47 -2.30 -18.85
C TYR A 105 -4.46 -2.53 -20.37
N THR A 106 -3.75 -1.68 -21.08
CA THR A 106 -3.64 -1.72 -22.55
C THR A 106 -2.27 -2.16 -23.03
N GLY A 107 -1.42 -2.63 -22.12
CA GLY A 107 -0.09 -3.16 -22.47
C GLY A 107 -0.14 -4.55 -23.10
N LYS A 108 1.04 -5.07 -23.43
CA LYS A 108 1.18 -6.47 -23.86
C LYS A 108 0.89 -7.41 -22.69
N ASP A 109 0.39 -8.61 -22.99
CA ASP A 109 0.34 -9.67 -22.01
C ASP A 109 1.76 -9.97 -21.46
N MET A 110 1.82 -10.54 -20.25
CA MET A 110 3.09 -10.71 -19.54
C MET A 110 4.06 -11.62 -20.30
N LYS A 111 3.56 -12.68 -20.91
CA LYS A 111 4.40 -13.60 -21.69
C LYS A 111 5.04 -12.89 -22.88
N THR A 112 4.23 -12.20 -23.68
CA THR A 112 4.72 -11.44 -24.87
C THR A 112 5.68 -10.32 -24.46
N ALA A 113 5.44 -9.67 -23.32
CA ALA A 113 6.28 -8.58 -22.85
C ALA A 113 7.67 -9.05 -22.39
N HIS A 114 7.78 -10.28 -21.83
CA HIS A 114 8.98 -10.74 -21.14
C HIS A 114 9.72 -11.90 -21.84
N GLN A 115 9.11 -12.58 -22.84
CA GLN A 115 9.66 -13.79 -23.47
C GLN A 115 11.09 -13.65 -24.00
N ALA A 116 11.51 -12.45 -24.42
CA ALA A 116 12.84 -12.19 -24.96
C ALA A 116 13.87 -11.74 -23.91
N MET A 117 13.47 -11.62 -22.65
CA MET A 117 14.32 -11.04 -21.60
C MET A 117 15.18 -12.09 -20.87
N GLY A 118 14.81 -13.37 -20.95
CA GLY A 118 15.54 -14.46 -20.29
C GLY A 118 15.57 -14.34 -18.78
N LEU A 119 14.44 -13.94 -18.20
CA LEU A 119 14.27 -13.73 -16.77
C LEU A 119 14.27 -15.05 -16.00
N THR A 120 14.96 -15.06 -14.87
CA THR A 120 15.03 -16.18 -13.95
C THR A 120 14.09 -15.97 -12.75
N ASN A 121 13.87 -17.02 -11.95
CA ASN A 121 13.17 -16.90 -10.67
C ASN A 121 13.83 -15.88 -9.73
N ALA A 122 15.16 -15.84 -9.68
CA ALA A 122 15.89 -14.88 -8.85
C ALA A 122 15.66 -13.43 -9.28
N ASP A 123 15.54 -13.16 -10.60
CA ASP A 123 15.22 -11.82 -11.10
C ASP A 123 13.79 -11.42 -10.71
N PHE A 124 12.84 -12.35 -10.77
CA PHE A 124 11.47 -12.12 -10.33
C PHE A 124 11.39 -11.87 -8.82
N ASP A 125 12.11 -12.65 -8.01
CA ASP A 125 12.16 -12.47 -6.56
C ASP A 125 12.73 -11.10 -6.19
N ALA A 126 13.80 -10.65 -6.86
CA ALA A 126 14.37 -9.32 -6.67
C ALA A 126 13.36 -8.21 -7.00
N LEU A 127 12.57 -8.39 -8.07
CA LEU A 127 11.51 -7.46 -8.45
C LEU A 127 10.42 -7.37 -7.37
N VAL A 128 10.01 -8.51 -6.80
CA VAL A 128 9.01 -8.58 -5.71
C VAL A 128 9.55 -7.89 -4.45
N GLU A 129 10.83 -8.10 -4.10
CA GLU A 129 11.46 -7.41 -2.97
C GLU A 129 11.41 -5.87 -3.14
N ASP A 130 11.68 -5.36 -4.34
CA ASP A 130 11.65 -3.93 -4.61
C ASP A 130 10.23 -3.35 -4.59
N LEU A 131 9.23 -4.14 -5.00
CA LEU A 131 7.81 -3.78 -4.86
C LEU A 131 7.42 -3.72 -3.37
N VAL A 132 7.81 -4.71 -2.57
CA VAL A 132 7.53 -4.73 -1.12
C VAL A 132 8.14 -3.51 -0.44
N LYS A 133 9.40 -3.16 -0.75
CA LYS A 133 10.04 -1.94 -0.23
C LYS A 133 9.25 -0.67 -0.56
N ALA A 134 8.73 -0.56 -1.79
CA ALA A 134 7.93 0.59 -2.20
C ALA A 134 6.60 0.66 -1.45
N LEU A 135 5.94 -0.49 -1.25
CA LEU A 135 4.70 -0.61 -0.48
C LEU A 135 4.92 -0.25 1.01
N ASP A 136 6.04 -0.71 1.59
CA ASP A 136 6.43 -0.37 2.96
C ASP A 136 6.66 1.14 3.12
N ALA A 137 7.40 1.74 2.19
CA ALA A 137 7.67 3.17 2.18
C ALA A 137 6.38 4.01 2.02
N ALA A 138 5.39 3.49 1.31
CA ALA A 138 4.06 4.10 1.17
C ALA A 138 3.13 3.84 2.37
N GLY A 139 3.55 3.08 3.38
CA GLY A 139 2.76 2.78 4.58
C GLY A 139 1.62 1.80 4.33
N VAL A 140 1.67 1.00 3.26
CA VAL A 140 0.65 -0.02 2.94
C VAL A 140 0.68 -1.12 4.00
N GLN A 141 -0.50 -1.47 4.53
CA GLN A 141 -0.61 -2.48 5.58
C GLN A 141 -0.29 -3.89 5.05
N GLN A 142 0.11 -4.79 5.95
CA GLN A 142 0.55 -6.14 5.57
C GLN A 142 -0.51 -6.90 4.77
N LYS A 143 -1.78 -6.80 5.17
CA LYS A 143 -2.89 -7.47 4.47
C LYS A 143 -3.00 -7.04 3.00
N GLU A 144 -2.92 -5.74 2.72
CA GLU A 144 -3.00 -5.18 1.37
C GLU A 144 -1.80 -5.59 0.52
N LYS A 145 -0.60 -5.68 1.14
CA LYS A 145 0.60 -6.23 0.48
C LYS A 145 0.40 -7.67 0.09
N ASP A 146 -0.07 -8.51 1.01
CA ASP A 146 -0.31 -9.94 0.76
C ASP A 146 -1.37 -10.15 -0.33
N ASP A 147 -2.47 -9.39 -0.27
CA ASP A 147 -3.54 -9.42 -1.27
C ASP A 147 -3.00 -9.00 -2.66
N LEU A 148 -2.17 -7.95 -2.75
CA LEU A 148 -1.57 -7.51 -4.01
C LEU A 148 -0.57 -8.55 -4.56
N LEU A 149 0.27 -9.12 -3.71
CA LEU A 149 1.21 -10.17 -4.11
C LEU A 149 0.47 -11.44 -4.57
N ALA A 150 -0.68 -11.75 -4.00
CA ALA A 150 -1.53 -12.85 -4.47
C ALA A 150 -2.10 -12.60 -5.87
N VAL A 151 -2.37 -11.34 -6.24
CA VAL A 151 -2.80 -10.95 -7.60
C VAL A 151 -1.64 -11.03 -8.60
N LEU A 152 -0.45 -10.57 -8.23
CA LEU A 152 0.70 -10.46 -9.13
C LEU A 152 1.53 -11.75 -9.21
N GLY A 153 1.57 -12.54 -8.15
CA GLY A 153 2.39 -13.76 -8.05
C GLY A 153 2.17 -14.78 -9.17
N PRO A 154 0.92 -15.06 -9.58
CA PRO A 154 0.64 -15.98 -10.69
C PRO A 154 1.27 -15.58 -12.03
N MET A 155 1.58 -14.28 -12.23
CA MET A 155 2.25 -13.81 -13.45
C MET A 155 3.69 -14.33 -13.59
N ARG A 156 4.28 -14.88 -12.51
CA ARG A 156 5.62 -15.48 -12.55
C ARG A 156 5.77 -16.49 -13.67
N THR A 157 4.77 -17.31 -13.90
CA THR A 157 4.81 -18.37 -14.95
C THR A 157 4.92 -17.83 -16.37
N ASP A 158 4.41 -16.62 -16.59
CA ASP A 158 4.48 -15.93 -17.89
C ASP A 158 5.73 -15.07 -18.03
N ILE A 159 6.31 -14.63 -16.93
CA ILE A 159 7.45 -13.70 -16.87
C ILE A 159 8.78 -14.44 -16.86
N VAL A 160 8.88 -15.50 -16.05
CA VAL A 160 10.12 -16.30 -15.94
C VAL A 160 10.25 -17.21 -17.16
N THR A 161 11.37 -17.08 -17.88
CA THR A 161 11.61 -17.79 -19.14
C THR A 161 12.87 -18.64 -19.13
N LYS A 162 13.57 -18.70 -17.99
CA LYS A 162 14.77 -19.54 -17.73
C LYS A 162 14.67 -20.28 -16.43
#